data_ceb37e1d0aaa961f2f6ec7d4a0c55894
#
_entry.id   ceb37e1d0aaa961f2f6ec7d4a0c55894
#
_cell.length_a   1.000
_cell.length_b   1.000
_cell.length_c   1.000
_cell.angle_alpha   90.00
_cell.angle_beta   90.00
_cell.angle_gamma   90.00
#
_symmetry.space_group_name_H-M   'P 1'
#
loop_
_entity.id
_entity.type
_entity.pdbx_description
1 polymer ?
#
loop_
_entity_poly.entity_id
_entity_poly.type
_entity_poly.pdbx_seq_one_letter_code
_entity_poly.pdbx_strand_id
1 'polypeptide(L)'
;NVRKYLDEFLMDERVIDINPVTRALLVKGIIVPFRSPKSAKLYREIWSDTTGSPLMHYSLLQRDHLQQRLGDDYHVELAMRYQSPSIESALNKLKDAQVSSIRVIPMFPHYASASTGSVLEKVMELVRKWQTIPNISFINSFHDNELMINAFVENGLKHKPETYDHVLFSFHGLPQRQLVKSDHSQKHCLKVDNCCSTLTENNKFCYSAQCHDTARLIANKLGLTKDKYSVCFQSRLGKDPWVQPYTSVVIEELAKKGIKRLLVFCP
;
A
#
# COMPACT_ATOMS: atom_id res chain seq x y z
N ASN A 1 -10.35 -17.19 2.10
CA ASN A 1 -10.16 -18.13 0.97
C ASN A 1 -9.20 -17.50 -0.04
N VAL A 2 -7.96 -18.04 -0.11
CA VAL A 2 -6.87 -17.46 -0.93
C VAL A 2 -7.20 -17.49 -2.43
N ARG A 3 -7.86 -18.52 -2.93
CA ARG A 3 -8.26 -18.60 -4.34
C ARG A 3 -9.25 -17.50 -4.72
N LYS A 4 -10.26 -17.28 -3.88
CA LYS A 4 -11.25 -16.20 -4.08
C LYS A 4 -10.58 -14.83 -3.99
N TYR A 5 -9.69 -14.65 -3.02
CA TYR A 5 -8.91 -13.41 -2.89
C TYR A 5 -8.08 -13.10 -4.14
N LEU A 6 -7.34 -14.08 -4.65
CA LEU A 6 -6.52 -13.89 -5.85
C LEU A 6 -7.36 -13.62 -7.10
N ASP A 7 -8.53 -14.26 -7.23
CA ASP A 7 -9.44 -13.99 -8.34
C ASP A 7 -9.96 -12.54 -8.28
N GLU A 8 -10.52 -12.10 -7.16
CA GLU A 8 -11.01 -10.73 -6.98
C GLU A 8 -9.90 -9.68 -7.17
N PHE A 9 -8.73 -9.91 -6.57
CA PHE A 9 -7.59 -8.99 -6.64
C PHE A 9 -7.02 -8.85 -8.04
N LEU A 10 -6.76 -9.96 -8.73
CA LEU A 10 -6.13 -9.94 -10.05
C LEU A 10 -7.10 -9.63 -11.19
N MET A 11 -8.41 -9.75 -10.94
CA MET A 11 -9.45 -9.29 -11.87
C MET A 11 -9.71 -7.79 -11.81
N ASP A 12 -9.19 -7.11 -10.78
CA ASP A 12 -9.27 -5.65 -10.71
C ASP A 12 -8.45 -5.02 -11.84
N GLU A 13 -9.09 -4.15 -12.63
CA GLU A 13 -8.46 -3.51 -13.79
C GLU A 13 -7.37 -2.51 -13.43
N ARG A 14 -7.41 -1.98 -12.20
CA ARG A 14 -6.35 -1.11 -11.70
C ARG A 14 -5.12 -1.90 -11.24
N VAL A 15 -5.28 -3.18 -10.94
CA VAL A 15 -4.18 -4.09 -10.56
C VAL A 15 -3.53 -4.68 -11.82
N ILE A 16 -4.35 -5.28 -12.70
CA ILE A 16 -3.89 -5.81 -14.00
C ILE A 16 -4.57 -4.99 -15.10
N ASP A 17 -3.91 -3.93 -15.51
CA ASP A 17 -4.41 -2.91 -16.45
C ASP A 17 -4.23 -3.30 -17.93
N ILE A 18 -4.72 -4.50 -18.29
CA ILE A 18 -4.73 -5.04 -19.65
C ILE A 18 -6.18 -5.25 -20.13
N ASN A 19 -6.33 -5.61 -21.40
CA ASN A 19 -7.64 -5.90 -21.99
C ASN A 19 -8.44 -6.89 -21.11
N PRO A 20 -9.74 -6.64 -20.84
CA PRO A 20 -10.56 -7.46 -19.94
C PRO A 20 -10.63 -8.95 -20.29
N VAL A 21 -10.71 -9.29 -21.58
CA VAL A 21 -10.76 -10.69 -22.05
C VAL A 21 -9.43 -11.39 -21.77
N THR A 22 -8.32 -10.73 -22.14
CA THR A 22 -6.97 -11.25 -21.89
C THR A 22 -6.71 -11.39 -20.40
N ARG A 23 -7.15 -10.40 -19.57
CA ARG A 23 -7.08 -10.47 -18.11
C ARG A 23 -7.84 -11.68 -17.57
N ALA A 24 -9.07 -11.89 -18.01
CA ALA A 24 -9.90 -13.01 -17.56
C ALA A 24 -9.25 -14.36 -17.90
N LEU A 25 -8.79 -14.54 -19.14
CA LEU A 25 -8.10 -15.77 -19.57
C LEU A 25 -6.82 -16.01 -18.76
N LEU A 26 -6.00 -14.99 -18.58
CA LEU A 26 -4.74 -15.08 -17.83
C LEU A 26 -5.00 -15.39 -16.35
N VAL A 27 -5.88 -14.63 -15.71
CA VAL A 27 -6.14 -14.74 -14.26
C VAL A 27 -6.86 -16.04 -13.93
N LYS A 28 -8.00 -16.31 -14.57
CA LYS A 28 -8.85 -17.47 -14.24
C LYS A 28 -8.32 -18.78 -14.81
N GLY A 29 -7.70 -18.73 -16.02
CA GLY A 29 -7.16 -19.92 -16.68
C GLY A 29 -5.77 -20.33 -16.18
N ILE A 30 -4.93 -19.38 -15.82
CA ILE A 30 -3.52 -19.66 -15.51
C ILE A 30 -3.18 -19.28 -14.06
N ILE A 31 -3.28 -18.00 -13.71
CA ILE A 31 -2.68 -17.52 -12.46
C ILE A 31 -3.37 -18.12 -11.24
N VAL A 32 -4.71 -17.98 -11.14
CA VAL A 32 -5.47 -18.43 -9.98
C VAL A 32 -5.34 -19.94 -9.75
N PRO A 33 -5.49 -20.84 -10.75
CA PRO A 33 -5.33 -22.26 -10.53
C PRO A 33 -3.95 -22.66 -10.00
N PHE A 34 -2.88 -22.14 -10.59
CA PHE A 34 -1.51 -22.56 -10.28
C PHE A 34 -0.89 -21.84 -9.10
N ARG A 35 -1.30 -20.57 -8.84
CA ARG A 35 -0.72 -19.75 -7.78
C ARG A 35 -1.42 -19.92 -6.44
N SER A 36 -2.73 -20.20 -6.43
CA SER A 36 -3.52 -20.27 -5.18
C SER A 36 -2.99 -21.29 -4.17
N PRO A 37 -2.58 -22.52 -4.54
CA PRO A 37 -2.05 -23.47 -3.57
C PRO A 37 -0.73 -23.00 -2.94
N LYS A 38 0.17 -22.42 -3.76
CA LYS A 38 1.45 -21.88 -3.29
C LYS A 38 1.26 -20.70 -2.35
N SER A 39 0.40 -19.75 -2.72
CA SER A 39 0.07 -18.61 -1.87
C SER A 39 -0.60 -19.05 -0.56
N ALA A 40 -1.50 -20.03 -0.62
CA ALA A 40 -2.15 -20.55 0.59
C ALA A 40 -1.16 -21.17 1.58
N LYS A 41 -0.08 -21.79 1.09
CA LYS A 41 0.99 -22.31 1.96
C LYS A 41 1.70 -21.16 2.69
N LEU A 42 2.10 -20.10 1.97
CA LEU A 42 2.75 -18.92 2.57
C LEU A 42 1.85 -18.20 3.58
N TYR A 43 0.55 -18.06 3.27
CA TYR A 43 -0.38 -17.46 4.23
C TYR A 43 -0.52 -18.28 5.52
N ARG A 44 -0.39 -19.61 5.47
CA ARG A 44 -0.43 -20.45 6.67
C ARG A 44 0.79 -20.23 7.57
N GLU A 45 1.95 -19.88 7.02
CA GLU A 45 3.17 -19.63 7.78
C GLU A 45 3.08 -18.39 8.67
N ILE A 46 2.23 -17.42 8.31
CA ILE A 46 1.98 -16.20 9.09
C ILE A 46 0.66 -16.22 9.85
N TRP A 47 -0.12 -17.32 9.73
CA TRP A 47 -1.42 -17.43 10.37
C TRP A 47 -1.25 -17.78 11.84
N SER A 48 -1.91 -17.03 12.72
CA SER A 48 -1.91 -17.32 14.15
C SER A 48 -3.05 -18.28 14.49
N ASP A 49 -2.75 -19.29 15.30
CA ASP A 49 -3.77 -20.26 15.77
C ASP A 49 -4.80 -19.59 16.69
N THR A 50 -4.46 -18.48 17.33
CA THR A 50 -5.34 -17.77 18.27
C THR A 50 -6.09 -16.61 17.64
N THR A 51 -5.42 -15.82 16.78
CA THR A 51 -5.98 -14.58 16.22
C THR A 51 -6.27 -14.64 14.71
N GLY A 52 -5.89 -15.74 14.06
CA GLY A 52 -6.10 -15.91 12.62
C GLY A 52 -5.16 -15.05 11.76
N SER A 53 -5.73 -14.31 10.83
CA SER A 53 -4.97 -13.39 9.97
C SER A 53 -4.43 -12.20 10.76
N PRO A 54 -3.10 -11.96 10.83
CA PRO A 54 -2.55 -10.78 11.49
C PRO A 54 -3.11 -9.47 10.92
N LEU A 55 -3.27 -9.38 9.61
CA LEU A 55 -3.88 -8.21 8.97
C LEU A 55 -5.28 -7.94 9.53
N MET A 56 -6.13 -8.96 9.57
CA MET A 56 -7.51 -8.80 10.07
C MET A 56 -7.52 -8.45 11.56
N HIS A 57 -6.70 -9.12 12.35
CA HIS A 57 -6.60 -8.88 13.79
C HIS A 57 -6.23 -7.42 14.10
N TYR A 58 -5.13 -6.93 13.51
CA TYR A 58 -4.70 -5.55 13.74
C TYR A 58 -5.65 -4.51 13.14
N SER A 59 -6.29 -4.81 12.01
CA SER A 59 -7.28 -3.90 11.42
C SER A 59 -8.52 -3.75 12.32
N LEU A 60 -8.98 -4.84 12.95
CA LEU A 60 -10.06 -4.79 13.92
C LEU A 60 -9.67 -3.99 15.17
N LEU A 61 -8.48 -4.21 15.71
CA LEU A 61 -7.98 -3.42 16.83
C LEU A 61 -7.89 -1.92 16.49
N GLN A 62 -7.40 -1.57 15.32
CA GLN A 62 -7.35 -0.18 14.86
C GLN A 62 -8.74 0.44 14.77
N ARG A 63 -9.72 -0.29 14.19
CA ARG A 63 -11.11 0.16 14.15
C ARG A 63 -11.68 0.41 15.55
N ASP A 64 -11.49 -0.56 16.46
CA ASP A 64 -12.05 -0.51 17.81
C ASP A 64 -11.43 0.64 18.63
N HIS A 65 -10.11 0.82 18.54
CA HIS A 65 -9.43 1.95 19.20
C HIS A 65 -9.87 3.30 18.61
N LEU A 66 -10.06 3.38 17.30
CA LEU A 66 -10.54 4.59 16.65
C LEU A 66 -11.97 4.91 17.07
N GLN A 67 -12.87 3.91 17.07
CA GLN A 67 -14.25 4.07 17.56
C GLN A 67 -14.28 4.56 19.00
N GLN A 68 -13.49 3.95 19.87
CA GLN A 68 -13.40 4.34 21.28
C GLN A 68 -12.95 5.81 21.46
N ARG A 69 -11.98 6.24 20.63
CA ARG A 69 -11.47 7.63 20.70
C ARG A 69 -12.42 8.67 20.15
N LEU A 70 -13.22 8.32 19.15
CA LEU A 70 -14.17 9.22 18.49
C LEU A 70 -15.51 9.31 19.24
N GLY A 71 -15.85 8.30 20.05
CA GLY A 71 -17.11 8.25 20.78
C GLY A 71 -18.32 7.92 19.92
N ASP A 72 -19.52 8.14 20.46
CA ASP A 72 -20.79 7.71 19.88
C ASP A 72 -21.30 8.59 18.72
N ASP A 73 -20.73 9.78 18.57
CA ASP A 73 -21.04 10.67 17.44
C ASP A 73 -20.51 10.17 16.09
N TYR A 74 -19.69 9.12 16.11
CA TYR A 74 -19.06 8.55 14.94
C TYR A 74 -19.33 7.05 14.83
N HIS A 75 -19.49 6.57 13.59
CA HIS A 75 -19.50 5.15 13.25
C HIS A 75 -18.23 4.77 12.50
N VAL A 76 -17.42 3.90 13.06
CA VAL A 76 -16.18 3.42 12.44
C VAL A 76 -16.37 2.01 11.89
N GLU A 77 -16.35 1.87 10.57
CA GLU A 77 -16.47 0.58 9.91
C GLU A 77 -15.17 0.16 9.23
N LEU A 78 -14.76 -1.07 9.45
CA LEU A 78 -13.66 -1.71 8.72
C LEU A 78 -14.18 -2.31 7.43
N ALA A 79 -13.47 -2.06 6.34
CA ALA A 79 -13.74 -2.69 5.05
C ALA A 79 -12.46 -3.16 4.37
N MET A 80 -12.55 -4.31 3.70
CA MET A 80 -11.51 -4.84 2.82
C MET A 80 -11.90 -4.58 1.37
N ARG A 81 -10.92 -4.20 0.54
CA ARG A 81 -11.16 -4.01 -0.91
C ARG A 81 -11.60 -5.32 -1.57
N TYR A 82 -11.07 -6.43 -1.10
CA TYR A 82 -11.37 -7.78 -1.57
C TYR A 82 -11.80 -8.66 -0.41
N GLN A 83 -12.80 -9.51 -0.66
CA GLN A 83 -13.44 -10.39 0.33
C GLN A 83 -14.20 -9.64 1.45
N SER A 84 -14.14 -10.17 2.68
CA SER A 84 -14.96 -9.71 3.81
C SER A 84 -14.09 -9.24 4.97
N PRO A 85 -14.57 -8.21 5.72
CA PRO A 85 -15.78 -7.43 5.50
C PRO A 85 -15.66 -6.57 4.23
N SER A 86 -16.66 -6.56 3.37
CA SER A 86 -16.57 -5.85 2.10
C SER A 86 -16.88 -4.35 2.25
N ILE A 87 -16.39 -3.54 1.29
CA ILE A 87 -16.76 -2.11 1.21
C ILE A 87 -18.27 -1.95 1.15
N GLU A 88 -18.96 -2.80 0.39
CA GLU A 88 -20.42 -2.78 0.30
C GLU A 88 -21.10 -3.01 1.65
N SER A 89 -20.65 -4.00 2.42
CA SER A 89 -21.23 -4.28 3.74
C SER A 89 -21.00 -3.13 4.73
N ALA A 90 -19.82 -2.50 4.72
CA ALA A 90 -19.55 -1.35 5.56
C ALA A 90 -20.38 -0.13 5.16
N LEU A 91 -20.48 0.16 3.86
CA LEU A 91 -21.31 1.25 3.36
C LEU A 91 -22.79 1.06 3.66
N ASN A 92 -23.32 -0.18 3.59
CA ASN A 92 -24.70 -0.45 3.95
C ASN A 92 -24.98 -0.17 5.43
N LYS A 93 -24.09 -0.54 6.33
CA LYS A 93 -24.22 -0.21 7.77
C LYS A 93 -24.25 1.32 8.01
N LEU A 94 -23.34 2.06 7.35
CA LEU A 94 -23.33 3.52 7.45
C LEU A 94 -24.61 4.15 6.87
N LYS A 95 -25.13 3.59 5.78
CA LYS A 95 -26.40 3.99 5.19
C LYS A 95 -27.58 3.75 6.15
N ASP A 96 -27.63 2.56 6.75
CA ASP A 96 -28.68 2.19 7.71
C ASP A 96 -28.62 3.06 8.98
N ALA A 97 -27.41 3.49 9.39
CA ALA A 97 -27.19 4.45 10.45
C ALA A 97 -27.49 5.90 10.04
N GLN A 98 -27.89 6.14 8.79
CA GLN A 98 -28.28 7.47 8.27
C GLN A 98 -27.23 8.58 8.50
N VAL A 99 -25.94 8.25 8.39
CA VAL A 99 -24.86 9.22 8.63
C VAL A 99 -24.92 10.36 7.61
N SER A 100 -24.64 11.58 8.05
CA SER A 100 -24.65 12.79 7.22
C SER A 100 -23.41 12.92 6.34
N SER A 101 -22.31 12.29 6.75
CA SER A 101 -21.04 12.31 6.01
C SER A 101 -20.27 11.00 6.17
N ILE A 102 -19.50 10.64 5.15
CA ILE A 102 -18.62 9.47 5.15
C ILE A 102 -17.20 9.93 4.82
N ARG A 103 -16.24 9.60 5.67
CA ARG A 103 -14.82 9.77 5.38
C ARG A 103 -14.19 8.41 5.11
N VAL A 104 -13.66 8.26 3.90
CA VAL A 104 -12.98 7.03 3.49
C VAL A 104 -11.47 7.21 3.63
N ILE A 105 -10.85 6.32 4.39
CA ILE A 105 -9.41 6.33 4.65
C ILE A 105 -8.83 4.99 4.18
N PRO A 106 -8.36 4.89 2.93
CA PRO A 106 -7.60 3.72 2.49
C PRO A 106 -6.30 3.64 3.31
N MET A 107 -6.05 2.50 3.96
CA MET A 107 -4.88 2.31 4.82
C MET A 107 -3.60 2.03 4.01
N PHE A 108 -3.39 2.81 2.96
CA PHE A 108 -2.20 2.85 2.12
C PHE A 108 -1.60 4.25 2.19
N PRO A 109 -0.44 4.44 2.87
CA PRO A 109 0.14 5.77 3.03
C PRO A 109 0.44 6.47 1.71
N HIS A 110 0.90 5.70 0.73
CA HIS A 110 1.33 6.17 -0.58
C HIS A 110 0.23 5.95 -1.61
N TYR A 111 -0.07 6.97 -2.41
CA TYR A 111 -1.07 6.83 -3.46
C TYR A 111 -0.61 5.90 -4.58
N ALA A 112 -1.41 4.88 -4.87
CA ALA A 112 -1.29 4.11 -6.10
C ALA A 112 -2.68 3.84 -6.69
N SER A 113 -2.77 3.83 -8.04
CA SER A 113 -4.02 3.49 -8.72
C SER A 113 -4.52 2.10 -8.33
N ALA A 114 -3.61 1.13 -8.20
CA ALA A 114 -3.91 -0.25 -7.86
C ALA A 114 -4.31 -0.49 -6.38
N SER A 115 -4.11 0.49 -5.49
CA SER A 115 -4.50 0.39 -4.08
C SER A 115 -5.54 1.45 -3.72
N THR A 116 -5.12 2.67 -3.44
CA THR A 116 -6.02 3.78 -3.09
C THR A 116 -7.04 4.03 -4.19
N GLY A 117 -6.62 4.13 -5.45
CA GLY A 117 -7.52 4.35 -6.59
C GLY A 117 -8.60 3.28 -6.72
N SER A 118 -8.24 2.00 -6.53
CA SER A 118 -9.18 0.88 -6.57
C SER A 118 -10.23 0.95 -5.44
N VAL A 119 -9.83 1.36 -4.22
CA VAL A 119 -10.77 1.56 -3.11
C VAL A 119 -11.74 2.70 -3.42
N LEU A 120 -11.22 3.84 -3.85
CA LEU A 120 -12.05 5.02 -4.16
C LEU A 120 -13.07 4.72 -5.25
N GLU A 121 -12.62 4.09 -6.34
CA GLU A 121 -13.50 3.67 -7.43
C GLU A 121 -14.61 2.75 -6.94
N LYS A 122 -14.28 1.75 -6.11
CA LYS A 122 -15.29 0.82 -5.58
C LYS A 122 -16.31 1.52 -4.68
N VAL A 123 -15.89 2.46 -3.86
CA VAL A 123 -16.82 3.27 -3.05
C VAL A 123 -17.75 4.08 -3.96
N MET A 124 -17.19 4.79 -4.95
CA MET A 124 -17.99 5.60 -5.88
C MET A 124 -18.97 4.74 -6.70
N GLU A 125 -18.53 3.56 -7.17
CA GLU A 125 -19.39 2.60 -7.89
C GLU A 125 -20.62 2.17 -7.06
N LEU A 126 -20.43 1.94 -5.77
CA LEU A 126 -21.51 1.51 -4.88
C LEU A 126 -22.44 2.67 -4.51
N VAL A 127 -21.87 3.79 -4.11
CA VAL A 127 -22.64 4.96 -3.64
C VAL A 127 -23.44 5.62 -4.75
N ARG A 128 -22.97 5.62 -6.00
CA ARG A 128 -23.74 6.17 -7.14
C ARG A 128 -25.14 5.57 -7.32
N LYS A 129 -25.39 4.40 -6.71
CA LYS A 129 -26.68 3.70 -6.76
C LYS A 129 -27.64 4.15 -5.65
N TRP A 130 -27.18 4.99 -4.72
CA TRP A 130 -27.99 5.44 -3.60
C TRP A 130 -28.93 6.57 -4.02
N GLN A 131 -30.17 6.54 -3.50
CA GLN A 131 -31.12 7.63 -3.73
C GLN A 131 -30.68 8.93 -3.04
N THR A 132 -30.16 8.82 -1.83
CA THR A 132 -29.57 9.95 -1.10
C THR A 132 -28.10 9.69 -0.86
N ILE A 133 -27.24 10.57 -1.35
CA ILE A 133 -25.78 10.47 -1.21
C ILE A 133 -25.34 11.45 -0.13
N PRO A 134 -24.74 10.96 0.99
CA PRO A 134 -24.17 11.83 2.01
C PRO A 134 -22.94 12.57 1.48
N ASN A 135 -22.43 13.53 2.25
CA ASN A 135 -21.13 14.12 1.93
C ASN A 135 -20.02 13.07 2.04
N ILE A 136 -19.22 12.86 0.98
CA ILE A 136 -18.14 11.87 0.96
C ILE A 136 -16.80 12.56 0.77
N SER A 137 -15.86 12.26 1.65
CA SER A 137 -14.48 12.73 1.54
C SER A 137 -13.50 11.53 1.52
N PHE A 138 -12.40 11.69 0.78
CA PHE A 138 -11.38 10.68 0.61
C PHE A 138 -10.02 11.18 1.07
N ILE A 139 -9.29 10.36 1.80
CA ILE A 139 -7.86 10.58 2.08
C ILE A 139 -7.07 9.83 1.01
N ASN A 140 -6.42 10.55 0.11
CA ASN A 140 -5.72 9.95 -1.02
C ASN A 140 -4.32 9.44 -0.66
N SER A 141 -3.65 10.12 0.26
CA SER A 141 -2.36 9.69 0.81
C SER A 141 -2.12 10.39 2.15
N PHE A 142 -1.26 9.79 2.96
CA PHE A 142 -0.80 10.33 4.24
C PHE A 142 0.68 9.94 4.48
N HIS A 143 1.44 9.83 3.38
CA HIS A 143 2.83 9.36 3.34
C HIS A 143 3.80 10.22 4.16
N ASP A 144 3.45 11.48 4.40
CA ASP A 144 4.19 12.49 5.16
C ASP A 144 3.55 12.82 6.52
N ASN A 145 2.48 12.11 6.89
CA ASN A 145 1.80 12.38 8.15
C ASN A 145 2.74 12.16 9.34
N GLU A 146 2.87 13.20 10.17
CA GLU A 146 3.85 13.22 11.26
C GLU A 146 3.64 12.08 12.26
N LEU A 147 2.40 11.73 12.60
CA LEU A 147 2.11 10.65 13.55
C LEU A 147 2.50 9.28 12.97
N MET A 148 2.26 9.07 11.67
CA MET A 148 2.71 7.85 10.99
C MET A 148 4.24 7.77 10.97
N ILE A 149 4.93 8.85 10.60
CA ILE A 149 6.39 8.89 10.60
C ILE A 149 6.94 8.62 12.00
N ASN A 150 6.36 9.25 13.05
CA ASN A 150 6.78 9.03 14.43
C ASN A 150 6.59 7.55 14.85
N ALA A 151 5.50 6.89 14.45
CA ALA A 151 5.29 5.48 14.75
C ALA A 151 6.39 4.58 14.15
N PHE A 152 6.83 4.87 12.92
CA PHE A 152 7.98 4.17 12.31
C PHE A 152 9.29 4.46 13.05
N VAL A 153 9.52 5.72 13.45
CA VAL A 153 10.72 6.12 14.21
C VAL A 153 10.75 5.43 15.57
N GLU A 154 9.66 5.48 16.33
CA GLU A 154 9.56 4.84 17.65
C GLU A 154 9.80 3.32 17.58
N ASN A 155 9.23 2.65 16.57
CA ASN A 155 9.49 1.24 16.33
C ASN A 155 10.93 0.98 15.91
N GLY A 156 11.50 1.82 15.07
CA GLY A 156 12.89 1.73 14.63
C GLY A 156 13.88 1.87 15.78
N LEU A 157 13.66 2.83 16.68
CA LEU A 157 14.52 3.07 17.85
C LEU A 157 14.60 1.87 18.79
N LYS A 158 13.55 1.04 18.91
CA LYS A 158 13.57 -0.22 19.67
C LYS A 158 14.64 -1.20 19.17
N HIS A 159 15.02 -1.10 17.91
CA HIS A 159 16.03 -1.95 17.27
C HIS A 159 17.43 -1.33 17.25
N LYS A 160 17.63 -0.15 17.86
CA LYS A 160 18.94 0.54 17.92
C LYS A 160 19.58 0.69 16.52
N PRO A 161 19.03 1.55 15.65
CA PRO A 161 19.46 1.70 14.26
C PRO A 161 20.95 1.96 14.09
N GLU A 162 21.55 2.65 15.04
CA GLU A 162 22.99 2.97 15.09
C GLU A 162 23.91 1.73 15.17
N THR A 163 23.36 0.58 15.57
CA THR A 163 24.12 -0.69 15.65
C THR A 163 24.17 -1.44 14.32
N TYR A 164 23.44 -0.97 13.30
CA TYR A 164 23.43 -1.57 11.98
C TYR A 164 24.36 -0.83 11.02
N ASP A 165 24.91 -1.53 10.05
CA ASP A 165 25.81 -0.94 9.07
C ASP A 165 25.06 -0.06 8.09
N HIS A 166 23.78 -0.44 7.77
CA HIS A 166 22.94 0.27 6.81
C HIS A 166 21.43 0.03 7.10
N VAL A 167 20.61 1.02 6.76
CA VAL A 167 19.15 0.96 6.85
C VAL A 167 18.54 0.86 5.46
N LEU A 168 17.61 -0.05 5.26
CA LEU A 168 16.93 -0.28 3.99
C LEU A 168 15.44 0.02 4.12
N PHE A 169 14.94 0.98 3.34
CA PHE A 169 13.51 1.22 3.20
C PHE A 169 13.00 0.47 1.96
N SER A 170 12.27 -0.63 2.21
CA SER A 170 11.79 -1.53 1.16
C SER A 170 10.29 -1.36 0.98
N PHE A 171 9.89 -0.74 -0.13
CA PHE A 171 8.48 -0.54 -0.50
C PHE A 171 8.01 -1.61 -1.49
N HIS A 172 6.71 -1.78 -1.61
CA HIS A 172 6.17 -2.62 -2.68
C HIS A 172 6.41 -1.95 -4.04
N GLY A 173 6.95 -2.68 -5.01
CA GLY A 173 7.16 -2.17 -6.36
C GLY A 173 5.85 -2.05 -7.15
N LEU A 174 5.87 -1.18 -8.16
CA LEU A 174 4.80 -1.05 -9.15
C LEU A 174 5.38 -1.13 -10.56
N PRO A 175 4.62 -1.59 -11.56
CA PRO A 175 5.02 -1.49 -12.96
C PRO A 175 5.27 -0.03 -13.35
N GLN A 176 6.37 0.24 -14.05
CA GLN A 176 6.72 1.61 -14.48
C GLN A 176 5.61 2.28 -15.29
N ARG A 177 4.88 1.50 -16.11
CA ARG A 177 3.75 2.03 -16.88
C ARG A 177 2.66 2.66 -15.99
N GLN A 178 2.45 2.14 -14.76
CA GLN A 178 1.47 2.73 -13.82
C GLN A 178 1.99 4.05 -13.23
N LEU A 179 3.30 4.17 -12.99
CA LEU A 179 3.90 5.43 -12.56
C LEU A 179 3.80 6.50 -13.65
N VAL A 180 4.13 6.15 -14.89
CA VAL A 180 4.04 7.07 -16.03
C VAL A 180 2.61 7.57 -16.25
N LYS A 181 1.60 6.71 -16.07
CA LYS A 181 0.18 7.12 -16.17
C LYS A 181 -0.23 8.14 -15.12
N SER A 182 0.46 8.22 -13.98
CA SER A 182 0.17 9.22 -12.94
C SER A 182 0.83 10.58 -13.20
N ASP A 183 1.73 10.68 -14.18
CA ASP A 183 2.35 11.93 -14.59
C ASP A 183 1.49 12.68 -15.61
N HIS A 184 0.69 13.64 -15.11
CA HIS A 184 -0.17 14.46 -15.95
C HIS A 184 0.59 15.30 -16.95
N SER A 185 1.83 15.67 -16.65
CA SER A 185 2.67 16.47 -17.57
C SER A 185 3.18 15.65 -18.74
N GLN A 186 3.25 14.33 -18.59
CA GLN A 186 3.86 13.40 -19.55
C GLN A 186 5.35 13.71 -19.88
N LYS A 187 6.00 14.56 -19.07
CA LYS A 187 7.35 15.06 -19.33
C LYS A 187 8.30 14.85 -18.15
N HIS A 188 7.81 14.37 -17.01
CA HIS A 188 8.59 14.26 -15.77
C HIS A 188 8.97 12.82 -15.43
N CYS A 189 7.99 11.92 -15.30
CA CYS A 189 8.21 10.55 -14.82
C CYS A 189 9.08 9.75 -15.79
N LEU A 190 10.22 9.23 -15.33
CA LEU A 190 11.24 8.49 -16.09
C LEU A 190 11.84 9.25 -17.28
N LYS A 191 11.61 10.56 -17.38
CA LYS A 191 12.16 11.44 -18.43
C LYS A 191 13.13 12.47 -17.89
N VAL A 192 13.09 12.71 -16.59
CA VAL A 192 14.01 13.57 -15.87
C VAL A 192 14.84 12.70 -14.94
N ASP A 193 16.17 12.94 -14.90
CA ASP A 193 17.07 12.22 -14.02
C ASP A 193 16.64 12.40 -12.56
N ASN A 194 16.65 11.30 -11.80
CA ASN A 194 16.27 11.30 -10.40
C ASN A 194 14.87 11.91 -10.12
N CYS A 195 13.91 11.73 -11.02
CA CYS A 195 12.59 12.34 -10.97
C CYS A 195 11.81 12.12 -9.65
N CYS A 196 12.22 11.13 -8.84
CA CYS A 196 11.60 10.80 -7.55
C CYS A 196 12.45 11.25 -6.33
N SER A 197 13.62 11.87 -6.54
CA SER A 197 14.53 12.22 -5.44
C SER A 197 13.98 13.31 -4.52
N THR A 198 13.10 14.16 -5.05
CA THR A 198 12.44 15.25 -4.32
C THR A 198 10.98 15.31 -4.71
N LEU A 199 10.10 15.47 -3.70
CA LEU A 199 8.69 15.70 -3.92
C LEU A 199 8.45 17.14 -4.38
N THR A 200 7.72 17.31 -5.47
CA THR A 200 7.39 18.61 -6.08
C THR A 200 5.93 18.61 -6.56
N GLU A 201 5.42 19.74 -6.99
CA GLU A 201 4.09 19.82 -7.59
C GLU A 201 3.92 18.91 -8.82
N ASN A 202 4.98 18.67 -9.58
CA ASN A 202 4.94 17.83 -10.78
C ASN A 202 4.81 16.33 -10.47
N ASN A 203 5.27 15.90 -9.30
CA ASN A 203 5.30 14.48 -8.91
C ASN A 203 4.59 14.18 -7.58
N LYS A 204 3.80 15.10 -7.04
CA LYS A 204 3.12 14.94 -5.74
C LYS A 204 2.20 13.72 -5.66
N PHE A 205 1.68 13.25 -6.79
CA PHE A 205 0.88 12.03 -6.89
C PHE A 205 1.69 10.80 -7.33
N CYS A 206 3.00 10.94 -7.50
CA CYS A 206 3.86 9.82 -7.87
C CYS A 206 4.12 8.92 -6.66
N TYR A 207 3.72 7.66 -6.75
CA TYR A 207 3.95 6.64 -5.71
C TYR A 207 5.42 6.58 -5.28
N SER A 208 6.33 6.50 -6.25
CA SER A 208 7.77 6.40 -5.97
C SER A 208 8.31 7.64 -5.26
N ALA A 209 7.89 8.84 -5.66
CA ALA A 209 8.31 10.08 -5.00
C ALA A 209 7.81 10.14 -3.55
N GLN A 210 6.56 9.73 -3.29
CA GLN A 210 6.02 9.64 -1.93
C GLN A 210 6.78 8.60 -1.08
N CYS A 211 7.16 7.44 -1.64
CA CYS A 211 7.99 6.45 -0.95
C CYS A 211 9.36 7.02 -0.56
N HIS A 212 10.02 7.72 -1.47
CA HIS A 212 11.31 8.39 -1.18
C HIS A 212 11.15 9.48 -0.12
N ASP A 213 10.06 10.22 -0.14
CA ASP A 213 9.79 11.26 0.86
C ASP A 213 9.56 10.66 2.26
N THR A 214 8.73 9.62 2.38
CA THR A 214 8.54 8.87 3.64
C THR A 214 9.87 8.36 4.19
N ALA A 215 10.69 7.73 3.36
CA ALA A 215 11.99 7.22 3.77
C ALA A 215 12.92 8.35 4.28
N ARG A 216 12.94 9.49 3.58
CA ARG A 216 13.70 10.67 3.96
C ARG A 216 13.23 11.24 5.32
N LEU A 217 11.92 11.34 5.53
CA LEU A 217 11.35 11.84 6.78
C LEU A 217 11.69 10.94 7.97
N ILE A 218 11.57 9.62 7.80
CA ILE A 218 11.95 8.65 8.85
C ILE A 218 13.46 8.72 9.10
N ALA A 219 14.28 8.69 8.04
CA ALA A 219 15.74 8.74 8.15
C ALA A 219 16.22 10.00 8.88
N ASN A 220 15.66 11.17 8.56
CA ASN A 220 15.99 12.43 9.23
C ASN A 220 15.69 12.38 10.73
N LYS A 221 14.50 11.85 11.12
CA LYS A 221 14.14 11.73 12.54
C LYS A 221 14.97 10.68 13.29
N LEU A 222 15.50 9.67 12.59
CA LEU A 222 16.45 8.69 13.13
C LEU A 222 17.91 9.20 13.14
N GLY A 223 18.18 10.40 12.63
CA GLY A 223 19.54 10.95 12.53
C GLY A 223 20.44 10.25 11.50
N LEU A 224 19.84 9.56 10.52
CA LEU A 224 20.60 8.84 9.49
C LEU A 224 21.09 9.79 8.40
N THR A 225 22.37 9.73 8.09
CA THR A 225 22.96 10.43 6.94
C THR A 225 22.61 9.71 5.63
N LYS A 226 22.67 10.41 4.49
CA LYS A 226 22.22 9.89 3.19
C LYS A 226 22.98 8.65 2.73
N ASP A 227 24.20 8.45 3.16
CA ASP A 227 25.02 7.26 2.89
C ASP A 227 24.67 6.06 3.77
N LYS A 228 23.89 6.27 4.85
CA LYS A 228 23.49 5.23 5.80
C LYS A 228 22.16 4.56 5.50
N TYR A 229 21.45 5.01 4.49
CA TYR A 229 20.20 4.36 4.09
C TYR A 229 19.99 4.30 2.58
N SER A 230 19.17 3.36 2.15
CA SER A 230 18.75 3.23 0.76
C SER A 230 17.25 2.97 0.67
N VAL A 231 16.64 3.43 -0.43
CA VAL A 231 15.25 3.11 -0.81
C VAL A 231 15.28 2.08 -1.91
N CYS A 232 14.44 1.06 -1.79
CA CYS A 232 14.32 0.00 -2.79
C CYS A 232 12.88 -0.52 -2.89
N PHE A 233 12.63 -1.32 -3.93
CA PHE A 233 11.29 -1.81 -4.24
C PHE A 233 11.30 -3.33 -4.40
N GLN A 234 10.34 -4.00 -3.73
CA GLN A 234 10.18 -5.45 -3.71
C GLN A 234 9.00 -5.92 -4.57
N SER A 235 8.83 -7.23 -4.65
CA SER A 235 7.64 -7.91 -5.21
C SER A 235 7.47 -7.79 -6.73
N ARG A 236 8.56 -7.56 -7.48
CA ARG A 236 8.52 -7.57 -8.95
C ARG A 236 7.89 -8.85 -9.49
N LEU A 237 6.96 -8.70 -10.42
CA LEU A 237 6.27 -9.81 -11.07
C LEU A 237 6.41 -9.71 -12.60
N GLY A 238 6.67 -10.86 -13.24
CA GLY A 238 6.73 -10.96 -14.70
C GLY A 238 7.97 -10.31 -15.32
N LYS A 239 7.86 -10.00 -16.63
CA LYS A 239 8.95 -9.44 -17.44
C LYS A 239 8.89 -7.93 -17.62
N ASP A 240 7.75 -7.31 -17.31
CA ASP A 240 7.59 -5.88 -17.44
C ASP A 240 8.60 -5.12 -16.55
N PRO A 241 9.02 -3.91 -16.95
CA PRO A 241 9.85 -3.08 -16.12
C PRO A 241 9.03 -2.55 -14.91
N TRP A 242 9.58 -2.73 -13.72
CA TRP A 242 9.03 -2.22 -12.47
C TRP A 242 9.91 -1.08 -11.93
N VAL A 243 9.37 -0.32 -11.00
CA VAL A 243 10.11 0.73 -10.29
C VAL A 243 11.37 0.16 -9.66
N GLN A 244 12.45 0.93 -9.73
CA GLN A 244 13.78 0.55 -9.26
C GLN A 244 14.28 1.52 -8.18
N PRO A 245 15.36 1.15 -7.43
CA PRO A 245 16.12 -0.11 -7.53
C PRO A 245 15.38 -1.30 -6.89
N TYR A 246 15.63 -2.51 -7.38
CA TYR A 246 15.04 -3.72 -6.81
C TYR A 246 15.71 -4.10 -5.49
N THR A 247 14.93 -4.50 -4.49
CA THR A 247 15.43 -4.87 -3.15
C THR A 247 16.51 -5.96 -3.20
N SER A 248 16.32 -7.00 -4.02
CA SER A 248 17.33 -8.08 -4.17
C SER A 248 18.66 -7.56 -4.68
N VAL A 249 18.63 -6.66 -5.68
CA VAL A 249 19.84 -6.07 -6.26
C VAL A 249 20.57 -5.19 -5.23
N VAL A 250 19.80 -4.34 -4.51
CA VAL A 250 20.39 -3.46 -3.48
C VAL A 250 21.05 -4.28 -2.36
N ILE A 251 20.43 -5.35 -1.91
CA ILE A 251 21.01 -6.23 -0.87
C ILE A 251 22.32 -6.86 -1.36
N GLU A 252 22.37 -7.35 -2.60
CA GLU A 252 23.59 -7.93 -3.18
C GLU A 252 24.71 -6.88 -3.32
N GLU A 253 24.38 -5.66 -3.74
CA GLU A 253 25.35 -4.56 -3.84
C GLU A 253 25.90 -4.14 -2.48
N LEU A 254 25.03 -4.04 -1.46
CA LEU A 254 25.44 -3.73 -0.10
C LEU A 254 26.34 -4.83 0.48
N ALA A 255 26.02 -6.10 0.24
CA ALA A 255 26.86 -7.22 0.66
C ALA A 255 28.26 -7.18 -0.02
N LYS A 256 28.34 -6.87 -1.31
CA LYS A 256 29.62 -6.66 -2.02
C LYS A 256 30.45 -5.49 -1.44
N LYS A 257 29.80 -4.47 -0.87
CA LYS A 257 30.46 -3.35 -0.17
C LYS A 257 30.87 -3.68 1.28
N GLY A 258 30.65 -4.93 1.72
CA GLY A 258 31.03 -5.37 3.06
C GLY A 258 30.02 -5.08 4.15
N ILE A 259 28.81 -4.62 3.81
CA ILE A 259 27.70 -4.42 4.75
C ILE A 259 27.24 -5.80 5.24
N LYS A 260 27.18 -6.00 6.55
CA LYS A 260 26.83 -7.28 7.19
C LYS A 260 25.50 -7.25 7.92
N ARG A 261 25.12 -6.09 8.45
CA ARG A 261 23.92 -5.95 9.28
C ARG A 261 23.00 -4.88 8.69
N LEU A 262 21.82 -5.30 8.24
CA LEU A 262 20.80 -4.42 7.71
C LEU A 262 19.62 -4.32 8.68
N LEU A 263 19.14 -3.09 8.91
CA LEU A 263 17.83 -2.85 9.49
C LEU A 263 16.87 -2.53 8.33
N VAL A 264 15.77 -3.27 8.22
CA VAL A 264 14.82 -3.10 7.11
C VAL A 264 13.51 -2.54 7.64
N PHE A 265 13.09 -1.42 7.05
CA PHE A 265 11.75 -0.87 7.20
C PHE A 265 10.90 -1.21 5.98
N CYS A 266 9.63 -1.55 6.20
CA CYS A 266 8.62 -1.75 5.15
C CYS A 266 7.43 -0.79 5.38
N PRO A 267 7.59 0.51 5.11
CA PRO A 267 6.54 1.50 5.35
C PRO A 267 5.32 1.35 4.46
#